data_b3b67763eaac1c751cd994ba109fcfeb
#
_entry.id   b3b67763eaac1c751cd994ba109fcfeb
#
_cell.length_a   1.000
_cell.length_b   1.000
_cell.length_c   1.000
_cell.angle_alpha   90.00
_cell.angle_beta   90.00
_cell.angle_gamma   90.00
#
_symmetry.space_group_name_H-M   'P 1'
#
loop_
_entity.id
_entity.type
_entity.pdbx_description
1 polymer ?
#
loop_
_entity_poly.entity_id
_entity_poly.type
_entity_poly.pdbx_seq_one_letter_code
_entity_poly.pdbx_strand_id
1 'polypeptide(L)'
;MGRLLQTFGLQSKPLLEAQSAPQVLGEYSPYVMPFQYAYIGRNEALSIPALQRCRNLIAGTIGAIPLELYKKSTGEELGKPVWLEQPSYSQPRSVTIAYTVDSLLFYGQAFWKVIEVYAEDGRPARFEWIANNRVTATLDSTNMYVKSYAVDGETLPMDGLGSLITFQALGDGILNTGASTIRAAIDVQKAAVIAASTPMATGYIKNTGADLDPKEVQGLLAAWKTARNNRSTAYLTSTLEYNPVSFSPKDMMYNEAIQNLATQIARLCNVPAYYVSADMNNSMTYANVQDERKQFLTLSLQPFVTAIEDRLSMDDITARGNEVRFDIDKNYLRTDPLQELAVIEKLLALGLISTEQAMEMTDLTPNGSNGMA
;
A
#
# COMPACT_ATOMS: atom_id res chain seq x y z
N MET A 1 18.65 13.47 -41.71
CA MET A 1 17.30 12.85 -41.72
C MET A 1 16.12 13.81 -41.93
N GLY A 2 16.24 15.12 -41.65
CA GLY A 2 15.13 16.07 -41.78
C GLY A 2 14.63 16.41 -43.22
N ARG A 3 15.40 16.13 -44.25
CA ARG A 3 15.00 16.48 -45.64
C ARG A 3 14.15 15.41 -46.36
N LEU A 4 14.14 14.18 -45.92
CA LEU A 4 13.35 13.08 -46.50
C LEU A 4 11.90 13.03 -46.04
N LEU A 5 11.60 13.60 -44.87
CA LEU A 5 10.25 13.65 -44.30
C LEU A 5 9.37 14.74 -44.93
N GLN A 6 9.98 15.76 -45.52
CA GLN A 6 9.24 16.83 -46.20
C GLN A 6 8.64 16.38 -47.54
N THR A 7 9.15 15.32 -48.15
CA THR A 7 8.70 14.83 -49.45
C THR A 7 7.40 13.98 -49.39
N PHE A 8 7.02 13.52 -48.19
CA PHE A 8 5.83 12.66 -47.97
C PHE A 8 4.67 13.36 -47.26
N GLY A 9 4.70 14.68 -47.07
CA GLY A 9 3.58 15.43 -46.49
C GLY A 9 3.28 15.11 -45.01
N LEU A 10 4.13 14.34 -44.35
CA LEU A 10 4.06 14.06 -42.89
C LEU A 10 4.80 15.15 -42.13
N GLN A 11 4.15 16.30 -41.99
CA GLN A 11 4.63 17.29 -41.01
C GLN A 11 4.37 16.75 -39.58
N SER A 12 5.42 16.32 -38.91
CA SER A 12 5.38 16.22 -37.44
C SER A 12 5.04 17.61 -36.93
N LYS A 13 3.88 17.76 -36.26
CA LYS A 13 3.58 19.02 -35.57
C LYS A 13 4.75 19.32 -34.65
N PRO A 14 5.36 20.53 -34.71
CA PRO A 14 6.41 20.90 -33.78
C PRO A 14 5.85 20.78 -32.38
N LEU A 15 6.48 20.00 -31.54
CA LEU A 15 6.25 20.03 -30.09
C LEU A 15 6.76 21.39 -29.63
N LEU A 16 5.85 22.25 -29.18
CA LEU A 16 6.22 23.47 -28.50
C LEU A 16 6.76 23.08 -27.13
N GLU A 17 8.07 23.20 -26.95
CA GLU A 17 8.66 23.13 -25.63
C GLU A 17 8.11 24.29 -24.82
N ALA A 18 7.54 23.98 -23.64
CA ALA A 18 7.07 24.98 -22.72
C ALA A 18 8.27 25.85 -22.28
N GLN A 19 8.26 27.14 -22.62
CA GLN A 19 9.18 28.09 -22.03
C GLN A 19 8.91 28.14 -20.53
N SER A 20 9.97 28.11 -19.74
CA SER A 20 9.93 28.11 -18.28
C SER A 20 8.97 29.19 -17.76
N ALA A 21 7.90 28.73 -17.11
CA ALA A 21 7.00 29.62 -16.39
C ALA A 21 7.78 30.31 -15.24
N PRO A 22 7.44 31.58 -14.90
CA PRO A 22 8.07 32.24 -13.78
C PRO A 22 7.82 31.47 -12.49
N GLN A 23 8.87 31.39 -11.66
CA GLN A 23 8.83 30.71 -10.36
C GLN A 23 7.63 31.19 -9.53
N VAL A 24 6.66 30.33 -9.32
CA VAL A 24 5.69 30.49 -8.24
C VAL A 24 6.31 29.84 -7.02
N LEU A 25 6.77 30.67 -6.09
CA LEU A 25 7.28 30.24 -4.80
C LEU A 25 6.16 29.53 -4.04
N GLY A 26 6.32 28.24 -3.80
CA GLY A 26 5.76 27.63 -2.61
C GLY A 26 4.57 26.67 -2.76
N GLU A 27 4.13 26.28 -3.96
CA GLU A 27 3.18 25.17 -4.07
C GLU A 27 3.80 24.01 -4.82
N TYR A 28 3.61 22.81 -4.25
CA TYR A 28 4.16 21.56 -4.72
C TYR A 28 3.71 21.27 -6.15
N SER A 29 4.66 21.00 -7.04
CA SER A 29 4.33 20.40 -8.33
C SER A 29 3.70 19.02 -8.07
N PRO A 30 2.52 18.73 -8.62
CA PRO A 30 1.89 17.41 -8.46
C PRO A 30 2.71 16.28 -9.09
N TYR A 31 3.74 16.62 -9.87
CA TYR A 31 4.58 15.66 -10.59
C TYR A 31 5.89 15.31 -9.86
N VAL A 32 6.31 16.15 -8.93
CA VAL A 32 7.54 15.91 -8.15
C VAL A 32 7.19 16.07 -6.69
N MET A 33 6.85 14.97 -6.08
CA MET A 33 6.75 14.91 -4.63
C MET A 33 8.15 14.94 -4.06
N PRO A 34 8.55 16.05 -3.37
CA PRO A 34 9.79 16.01 -2.62
C PRO A 34 9.68 14.84 -1.65
N PHE A 35 10.70 14.01 -1.56
CA PHE A 35 10.83 13.03 -0.50
C PHE A 35 10.83 13.77 0.83
N GLN A 36 9.66 14.09 1.34
CA GLN A 36 9.56 14.51 2.71
C GLN A 36 9.82 13.27 3.54
N TYR A 37 10.87 13.32 4.32
CA TYR A 37 11.15 12.29 5.32
C TYR A 37 9.91 12.17 6.18
N ALA A 38 9.19 11.06 6.01
CA ALA A 38 8.06 10.80 6.87
C ALA A 38 8.56 10.82 8.31
N TYR A 39 7.92 11.59 9.16
CA TYR A 39 8.22 11.66 10.59
C TYR A 39 8.11 10.29 11.27
N ILE A 40 7.52 9.32 10.57
CA ILE A 40 7.27 7.95 11.05
C ILE A 40 7.84 6.98 10.02
N GLY A 41 8.70 6.07 10.47
CA GLY A 41 9.20 5.00 9.63
C GLY A 41 8.10 3.97 9.29
N ARG A 42 8.16 3.40 8.08
CA ARG A 42 7.22 2.34 7.65
C ARG A 42 7.13 1.19 8.66
N ASN A 43 8.27 0.72 9.20
CA ASN A 43 8.28 -0.38 10.16
C ASN A 43 7.61 0.00 11.48
N GLU A 44 7.77 1.25 11.93
CA GLU A 44 7.10 1.77 13.11
C GLU A 44 5.58 1.87 12.87
N ALA A 45 5.16 2.34 11.70
CA ALA A 45 3.76 2.40 11.32
C ALA A 45 3.11 1.01 11.24
N LEU A 46 3.82 0.01 10.72
CA LEU A 46 3.35 -1.39 10.65
C LEU A 46 3.27 -2.09 12.03
N SER A 47 3.80 -1.50 13.08
CA SER A 47 3.58 -2.01 14.44
C SER A 47 2.12 -1.86 14.91
N ILE A 48 1.33 -1.04 14.21
CA ILE A 48 -0.10 -0.84 14.48
C ILE A 48 -0.90 -1.95 13.76
N PRO A 49 -1.60 -2.84 14.49
CA PRO A 49 -2.31 -3.98 13.90
C PRO A 49 -3.34 -3.58 12.84
N ALA A 50 -4.07 -2.47 13.07
CA ALA A 50 -5.05 -1.95 12.13
C ALA A 50 -4.42 -1.55 10.79
N LEU A 51 -3.27 -0.87 10.83
CA LEU A 51 -2.55 -0.45 9.62
C LEU A 51 -1.93 -1.63 8.89
N GLN A 52 -1.35 -2.57 9.64
CA GLN A 52 -0.84 -3.82 9.07
C GLN A 52 -1.96 -4.61 8.36
N ARG A 53 -3.16 -4.66 8.96
CA ARG A 53 -4.32 -5.30 8.34
C ARG A 53 -4.74 -4.60 7.05
N CYS A 54 -4.86 -3.26 7.04
CA CYS A 54 -5.17 -2.49 5.84
C CYS A 54 -4.16 -2.76 4.72
N ARG A 55 -2.87 -2.68 5.04
CA ARG A 55 -1.79 -2.97 4.08
C ARG A 55 -1.90 -4.38 3.50
N ASN A 56 -2.11 -5.38 4.33
CA ASN A 56 -2.20 -6.77 3.87
C ASN A 56 -3.43 -7.00 3.00
N LEU A 57 -4.56 -6.37 3.31
CA LEU A 57 -5.75 -6.44 2.48
C LEU A 57 -5.53 -5.79 1.10
N ILE A 58 -5.00 -4.57 1.04
CA ILE A 58 -4.82 -3.84 -0.21
C ILE A 58 -3.72 -4.51 -1.06
N ALA A 59 -2.51 -4.62 -0.51
CA ALA A 59 -1.36 -5.11 -1.26
C ALA A 59 -1.46 -6.62 -1.57
N GLY A 60 -2.00 -7.40 -0.65
CA GLY A 60 -2.20 -8.85 -0.86
C GLY A 60 -3.26 -9.14 -1.91
N THR A 61 -4.36 -8.40 -1.91
CA THR A 61 -5.43 -8.60 -2.91
C THR A 61 -4.95 -8.22 -4.30
N ILE A 62 -4.37 -7.04 -4.51
CA ILE A 62 -3.88 -6.61 -5.82
C ILE A 62 -2.73 -7.49 -6.29
N GLY A 63 -1.79 -7.86 -5.40
CA GLY A 63 -0.68 -8.74 -5.74
C GLY A 63 -1.09 -10.13 -6.22
N ALA A 64 -2.25 -10.62 -5.78
CA ALA A 64 -2.77 -11.92 -6.20
C ALA A 64 -3.38 -11.89 -7.61
N ILE A 65 -3.88 -10.74 -8.08
CA ILE A 65 -4.53 -10.63 -9.40
C ILE A 65 -3.47 -10.67 -10.50
N PRO A 66 -3.63 -11.53 -11.53
CA PRO A 66 -2.72 -11.56 -12.67
C PRO A 66 -2.87 -10.30 -13.54
N LEU A 67 -1.81 -9.98 -14.27
CA LEU A 67 -1.79 -8.94 -15.29
C LEU A 67 -1.87 -9.58 -16.67
N GLU A 68 -2.63 -8.94 -17.54
CA GLU A 68 -2.87 -9.34 -18.93
C GLU A 68 -2.51 -8.21 -19.88
N LEU A 69 -2.18 -8.56 -21.14
CA LEU A 69 -1.90 -7.62 -22.19
C LEU A 69 -3.05 -7.63 -23.22
N TYR A 70 -3.60 -6.46 -23.52
CA TYR A 70 -4.70 -6.30 -24.46
C TYR A 70 -4.34 -5.34 -25.58
N LYS A 71 -4.94 -5.57 -26.74
CA LYS A 71 -4.91 -4.62 -27.84
C LYS A 71 -6.01 -3.58 -27.69
N LYS A 72 -5.65 -2.30 -27.53
CA LYS A 72 -6.61 -1.20 -27.28
C LYS A 72 -7.75 -1.11 -28.30
N SER A 73 -7.47 -1.42 -29.59
CA SER A 73 -8.45 -1.23 -30.66
C SER A 73 -9.52 -2.31 -30.71
N THR A 74 -9.21 -3.53 -30.30
CA THR A 74 -10.10 -4.70 -30.42
C THR A 74 -10.52 -5.28 -29.08
N GLY A 75 -9.79 -4.96 -27.99
CA GLY A 75 -9.96 -5.62 -26.70
C GLY A 75 -9.48 -7.08 -26.67
N GLU A 76 -8.75 -7.51 -27.71
CA GLU A 76 -8.22 -8.85 -27.83
C GLU A 76 -7.07 -9.07 -26.86
N GLU A 77 -7.08 -10.18 -26.14
CA GLU A 77 -5.99 -10.61 -25.26
C GLU A 77 -4.80 -11.05 -26.12
N LEU A 78 -3.63 -10.52 -25.80
CA LEU A 78 -2.38 -10.81 -26.50
C LEU A 78 -1.49 -11.74 -25.68
N GLY A 79 -0.50 -12.37 -26.33
CA GLY A 79 0.52 -13.14 -25.65
C GLY A 79 1.28 -12.29 -24.62
N LYS A 80 1.48 -12.82 -23.43
CA LYS A 80 2.12 -12.11 -22.33
C LYS A 80 3.62 -11.95 -22.57
N PRO A 81 4.16 -10.73 -22.48
CA PRO A 81 5.60 -10.56 -22.42
C PRO A 81 6.14 -11.13 -21.11
N VAL A 82 7.40 -11.54 -21.11
CA VAL A 82 8.04 -12.22 -19.97
C VAL A 82 7.92 -11.43 -18.66
N TRP A 83 8.02 -10.11 -18.72
CA TRP A 83 7.94 -9.25 -17.54
C TRP A 83 6.54 -9.18 -16.90
N LEU A 84 5.46 -9.50 -17.62
CA LEU A 84 4.12 -9.59 -17.02
C LEU A 84 3.97 -10.83 -16.14
N GLU A 85 4.58 -11.96 -16.54
CA GLU A 85 4.52 -13.20 -15.78
C GLU A 85 5.58 -13.23 -14.66
N GLN A 86 6.78 -12.79 -15.00
CA GLN A 86 7.93 -12.77 -14.10
C GLN A 86 8.72 -11.48 -14.26
N PRO A 87 8.30 -10.39 -13.60
CA PRO A 87 8.99 -9.11 -13.69
C PRO A 87 10.42 -9.17 -13.16
N SER A 88 10.70 -9.95 -12.13
CA SER A 88 12.01 -10.07 -11.48
C SER A 88 12.54 -11.49 -11.52
N TYR A 89 13.86 -11.62 -11.56
CA TYR A 89 14.54 -12.93 -11.38
C TYR A 89 14.45 -13.43 -9.93
N SER A 90 14.46 -12.52 -8.97
CA SER A 90 14.58 -12.82 -7.54
C SER A 90 13.23 -12.94 -6.83
N GLN A 91 12.15 -12.37 -7.41
CA GLN A 91 10.85 -12.28 -6.75
C GLN A 91 9.70 -12.76 -7.63
N PRO A 92 8.74 -13.51 -7.08
CA PRO A 92 7.50 -13.82 -7.78
C PRO A 92 6.74 -12.52 -8.14
N ARG A 93 5.98 -12.56 -9.23
CA ARG A 93 5.13 -11.44 -9.69
C ARG A 93 4.25 -10.88 -8.55
N SER A 94 3.56 -11.75 -7.84
CA SER A 94 2.65 -11.37 -6.76
C SER A 94 3.35 -10.55 -5.65
N VAL A 95 4.58 -10.91 -5.32
CA VAL A 95 5.40 -10.20 -4.31
C VAL A 95 5.86 -8.85 -4.86
N THR A 96 6.32 -8.80 -6.11
CA THR A 96 6.74 -7.54 -6.74
C THR A 96 5.59 -6.53 -6.81
N ILE A 97 4.39 -6.98 -7.24
CA ILE A 97 3.20 -6.14 -7.27
C ILE A 97 2.77 -5.73 -5.86
N ALA A 98 2.76 -6.66 -4.89
CA ALA A 98 2.42 -6.33 -3.51
C ALA A 98 3.37 -5.28 -2.90
N TYR A 99 4.68 -5.35 -3.19
CA TYR A 99 5.64 -4.34 -2.75
C TYR A 99 5.46 -3.00 -3.48
N THR A 100 5.05 -3.03 -4.74
CA THR A 100 4.71 -1.82 -5.49
C THR A 100 3.51 -1.13 -4.86
N VAL A 101 2.44 -1.86 -4.58
CA VAL A 101 1.24 -1.33 -3.91
C VAL A 101 1.55 -0.85 -2.50
N ASP A 102 2.37 -1.57 -1.75
CA ASP A 102 2.85 -1.16 -0.43
C ASP A 102 3.58 0.20 -0.49
N SER A 103 4.47 0.35 -1.47
CA SER A 103 5.19 1.61 -1.69
C SER A 103 4.26 2.75 -2.09
N LEU A 104 3.28 2.50 -2.97
CA LEU A 104 2.27 3.48 -3.34
C LEU A 104 1.41 3.89 -2.15
N LEU A 105 1.00 2.96 -1.29
CA LEU A 105 0.21 3.23 -0.09
C LEU A 105 0.98 4.09 0.91
N PHE A 106 2.21 3.71 1.23
CA PHE A 106 2.98 4.35 2.29
C PHE A 106 3.65 5.65 1.84
N TYR A 107 4.21 5.68 0.63
CA TYR A 107 5.06 6.77 0.15
C TYR A 107 4.45 7.55 -1.02
N GLY A 108 3.35 7.09 -1.60
CA GLY A 108 2.76 7.69 -2.80
C GLY A 108 3.52 7.39 -4.10
N GLN A 109 4.65 6.71 -4.01
CA GLN A 109 5.51 6.38 -5.16
C GLN A 109 6.11 4.99 -5.00
N ALA A 110 6.36 4.31 -6.13
CA ALA A 110 7.09 3.05 -6.17
C ALA A 110 8.07 3.05 -7.34
N PHE A 111 9.13 2.26 -7.24
CA PHE A 111 10.23 2.25 -8.19
C PHE A 111 10.58 0.84 -8.62
N TRP A 112 10.72 0.67 -9.95
CA TRP A 112 11.28 -0.52 -10.55
C TRP A 112 12.52 -0.13 -11.34
N LYS A 113 13.65 -0.80 -11.11
CA LYS A 113 14.87 -0.65 -11.90
C LYS A 113 14.82 -1.59 -13.09
N VAL A 114 15.09 -1.07 -14.28
CA VAL A 114 15.21 -1.87 -15.50
C VAL A 114 16.55 -2.62 -15.46
N ILE A 115 16.49 -3.95 -15.41
CA ILE A 115 17.69 -4.82 -15.36
C ILE A 115 17.97 -5.52 -16.67
N GLU A 116 17.00 -5.58 -17.58
CA GLU A 116 17.16 -6.17 -18.90
C GLU A 116 16.23 -5.44 -19.89
N VAL A 117 16.67 -5.32 -21.13
CA VAL A 117 15.92 -4.72 -22.24
C VAL A 117 15.92 -5.66 -23.46
N TYR A 118 14.85 -5.61 -24.24
CA TYR A 118 14.79 -6.32 -25.50
C TYR A 118 15.75 -5.70 -26.52
N ALA A 119 16.51 -6.54 -27.23
CA ALA A 119 17.49 -6.08 -28.22
C ALA A 119 16.83 -5.46 -29.45
N GLU A 120 15.56 -5.79 -29.73
CA GLU A 120 14.82 -5.36 -30.93
C GLU A 120 14.37 -3.90 -30.83
N ASP A 121 13.85 -3.48 -29.69
CA ASP A 121 13.21 -2.18 -29.53
C ASP A 121 13.69 -1.37 -28.31
N GLY A 122 14.58 -1.97 -27.48
CA GLY A 122 15.15 -1.34 -26.30
C GLY A 122 14.16 -1.22 -25.11
N ARG A 123 12.93 -1.77 -25.23
CA ARG A 123 11.98 -1.76 -24.14
C ARG A 123 12.40 -2.67 -23.01
N PRO A 124 11.96 -2.38 -21.78
CA PRO A 124 12.24 -3.20 -20.62
C PRO A 124 11.73 -4.64 -20.80
N ALA A 125 12.60 -5.61 -20.51
CA ALA A 125 12.27 -7.03 -20.50
C ALA A 125 12.20 -7.60 -19.09
N ARG A 126 12.93 -6.99 -18.14
CA ARG A 126 12.89 -7.38 -16.73
C ARG A 126 13.17 -6.20 -15.81
N PHE A 127 12.61 -6.30 -14.60
CA PHE A 127 12.68 -5.26 -13.59
C PHE A 127 13.12 -5.82 -12.24
N GLU A 128 13.54 -4.94 -11.37
CA GLU A 128 13.73 -5.20 -9.95
C GLU A 128 13.07 -4.09 -9.14
N TRP A 129 12.21 -4.46 -8.18
CA TRP A 129 11.60 -3.50 -7.28
C TRP A 129 12.66 -2.93 -6.34
N ILE A 130 12.68 -1.61 -6.20
CA ILE A 130 13.62 -0.88 -5.34
C ILE A 130 12.86 -0.21 -4.20
N ALA A 131 13.33 -0.41 -2.98
CA ALA A 131 12.73 0.23 -1.80
C ALA A 131 12.90 1.76 -1.84
N ASN A 132 11.86 2.50 -1.46
CA ASN A 132 11.83 3.95 -1.53
C ASN A 132 12.97 4.65 -0.78
N ASN A 133 13.41 4.10 0.35
CA ASN A 133 14.50 4.65 1.16
C ASN A 133 15.88 4.56 0.49
N ARG A 134 16.02 3.79 -0.58
CA ARG A 134 17.25 3.66 -1.37
C ARG A 134 17.31 4.66 -2.54
N VAL A 135 16.17 5.24 -2.91
CA VAL A 135 16.05 6.13 -4.07
C VAL A 135 16.14 7.59 -3.64
N THR A 136 16.94 8.36 -4.33
CA THR A 136 17.03 9.81 -4.19
C THR A 136 16.77 10.45 -5.54
N ALA A 137 15.86 11.44 -5.57
CA ALA A 137 15.57 12.22 -6.77
C ALA A 137 16.23 13.61 -6.65
N THR A 138 16.94 14.04 -7.68
CA THR A 138 17.45 15.41 -7.79
C THR A 138 16.56 16.16 -8.77
N LEU A 139 16.05 17.32 -8.34
CA LEU A 139 15.21 18.16 -9.16
C LEU A 139 16.03 19.07 -10.07
N ASP A 140 15.40 19.56 -11.11
CA ASP A 140 15.96 20.60 -11.98
C ASP A 140 15.99 21.98 -11.26
N SER A 141 16.52 22.98 -11.92
CA SER A 141 16.60 24.36 -11.38
C SER A 141 15.23 25.00 -11.16
N THR A 142 14.18 24.47 -11.77
CA THR A 142 12.79 24.95 -11.62
C THR A 142 12.03 24.23 -10.51
N ASN A 143 12.61 23.17 -9.93
CA ASN A 143 11.96 22.24 -9.00
C ASN A 143 10.67 21.61 -9.53
N MET A 144 10.48 21.59 -10.85
CA MET A 144 9.29 21.03 -11.49
C MET A 144 9.51 19.60 -12.00
N TYR A 145 10.73 19.26 -12.40
CA TYR A 145 11.04 17.98 -13.01
C TYR A 145 12.19 17.28 -12.31
N VAL A 146 12.16 15.96 -12.31
CA VAL A 146 13.31 15.19 -11.85
C VAL A 146 14.39 15.22 -12.90
N LYS A 147 15.56 15.74 -12.51
CA LYS A 147 16.74 15.79 -13.35
C LYS A 147 17.48 14.45 -13.39
N SER A 148 17.56 13.77 -12.26
CA SER A 148 18.22 12.47 -12.13
C SER A 148 17.71 11.70 -10.93
N TYR A 149 17.75 10.38 -11.03
CA TYR A 149 17.57 9.48 -9.91
C TYR A 149 18.90 8.87 -9.50
N ALA A 150 19.05 8.62 -8.21
CA ALA A 150 20.16 7.85 -7.67
C ALA A 150 19.64 6.75 -6.76
N VAL A 151 20.25 5.58 -6.81
CA VAL A 151 19.99 4.44 -5.91
C VAL A 151 21.26 4.17 -5.12
N ASP A 152 21.16 4.20 -3.79
CA ASP A 152 22.30 4.07 -2.86
C ASP A 152 23.46 5.03 -3.17
N GLY A 153 23.13 6.23 -3.70
CA GLY A 153 24.12 7.25 -4.07
C GLY A 153 24.70 7.13 -5.48
N GLU A 154 24.40 6.06 -6.20
CA GLU A 154 24.79 5.90 -7.60
C GLU A 154 23.74 6.50 -8.52
N THR A 155 24.12 7.48 -9.35
CA THR A 155 23.23 8.12 -10.33
C THR A 155 22.91 7.16 -11.47
N LEU A 156 21.63 7.02 -11.78
CA LEU A 156 21.11 6.14 -12.81
C LEU A 156 20.83 6.89 -14.11
N PRO A 157 20.85 6.20 -15.27
CA PRO A 157 20.35 6.75 -16.52
C PRO A 157 18.85 7.06 -16.41
N MET A 158 18.39 8.04 -17.18
CA MET A 158 16.95 8.39 -17.19
C MET A 158 16.12 7.43 -18.04
N ASP A 159 16.73 6.79 -19.05
CA ASP A 159 16.07 5.88 -20.00
C ASP A 159 16.89 4.61 -20.22
N GLY A 160 16.21 3.56 -20.65
CA GLY A 160 16.81 2.29 -21.07
C GLY A 160 17.33 1.44 -19.91
N LEU A 161 18.39 0.67 -20.18
CA LEU A 161 18.95 -0.25 -19.20
C LEU A 161 19.50 0.48 -17.97
N GLY A 162 19.08 0.05 -16.79
CA GLY A 162 19.48 0.65 -15.51
C GLY A 162 18.64 1.83 -15.06
N SER A 163 17.72 2.33 -15.88
CA SER A 163 16.81 3.43 -15.52
C SER A 163 15.76 2.99 -14.47
N LEU A 164 15.06 3.97 -13.88
CA LEU A 164 13.96 3.73 -12.97
C LEU A 164 12.61 3.99 -13.64
N ILE A 165 11.73 3.01 -13.55
CA ILE A 165 10.32 3.17 -13.82
C ILE A 165 9.65 3.61 -12.53
N THR A 166 8.99 4.78 -12.57
CA THR A 166 8.33 5.37 -11.41
C THR A 166 6.83 5.19 -11.52
N PHE A 167 6.21 4.61 -10.52
CA PHE A 167 4.76 4.55 -10.33
C PHE A 167 4.35 5.65 -9.35
N GLN A 168 3.24 6.31 -9.63
CA GLN A 168 2.72 7.41 -8.82
C GLN A 168 1.30 7.10 -8.37
N ALA A 169 1.03 7.28 -7.07
CA ALA A 169 -0.32 7.24 -6.51
C ALA A 169 -1.00 8.61 -6.62
N LEU A 170 -2.29 8.68 -6.30
CA LEU A 170 -3.06 9.93 -6.27
C LEU A 170 -2.61 10.91 -5.18
N GLY A 171 -1.86 10.46 -4.18
CA GLY A 171 -1.46 11.29 -3.03
C GLY A 171 -0.06 10.95 -2.54
N ASP A 172 0.39 11.72 -1.53
CA ASP A 172 1.75 11.71 -0.98
C ASP A 172 2.06 10.50 -0.08
N GLY A 173 1.14 9.52 -0.05
CA GLY A 173 1.25 8.37 0.83
C GLY A 173 0.84 8.66 2.28
N ILE A 174 0.42 7.59 2.96
CA ILE A 174 -0.16 7.69 4.30
C ILE A 174 0.86 8.04 5.40
N LEU A 175 2.15 7.81 5.18
CA LEU A 175 3.19 8.22 6.14
C LEU A 175 3.30 9.74 6.23
N ASN A 176 2.98 10.47 5.17
CA ASN A 176 2.94 11.94 5.17
C ASN A 176 1.57 12.45 5.61
N THR A 177 0.50 12.03 4.90
CA THR A 177 -0.85 12.55 5.12
C THR A 177 -1.45 12.11 6.45
N GLY A 178 -1.10 10.94 6.95
CA GLY A 178 -1.62 10.33 8.17
C GLY A 178 -0.66 10.35 9.37
N ALA A 179 0.47 11.05 9.28
CA ALA A 179 1.53 11.01 10.29
C ALA A 179 1.02 11.26 11.72
N SER A 180 0.15 12.25 11.92
CA SER A 180 -0.41 12.58 13.24
C SER A 180 -1.28 11.45 13.79
N THR A 181 -2.14 10.86 12.98
CA THR A 181 -3.02 9.75 13.38
C THR A 181 -2.21 8.49 13.72
N ILE A 182 -1.21 8.18 12.91
CA ILE A 182 -0.31 7.04 13.13
C ILE A 182 0.48 7.24 14.42
N ARG A 183 1.03 8.44 14.64
CA ARG A 183 1.75 8.78 15.88
C ARG A 183 0.85 8.62 17.10
N ALA A 184 -0.36 9.18 17.06
CA ALA A 184 -1.32 9.05 18.15
C ALA A 184 -1.64 7.57 18.45
N ALA A 185 -1.80 6.73 17.43
CA ALA A 185 -2.04 5.30 17.62
C ALA A 185 -0.86 4.59 18.28
N ILE A 186 0.37 4.90 17.89
CA ILE A 186 1.58 4.35 18.51
C ILE A 186 1.66 4.78 19.97
N ASP A 187 1.41 6.05 20.28
CA ASP A 187 1.54 6.59 21.62
C ASP A 187 0.47 6.03 22.57
N VAL A 188 -0.78 5.88 22.08
CA VAL A 188 -1.86 5.25 22.86
C VAL A 188 -1.56 3.78 23.12
N GLN A 189 -1.04 3.03 22.15
CA GLN A 189 -0.64 1.64 22.36
C GLN A 189 0.51 1.54 23.38
N LYS A 190 1.53 2.39 23.27
CA LYS A 190 2.63 2.45 24.25
C LYS A 190 2.10 2.76 25.66
N ALA A 191 1.20 3.74 25.77
CA ALA A 191 0.60 4.11 27.06
C ALA A 191 -0.22 2.94 27.64
N ALA A 192 -1.00 2.25 26.83
CA ALA A 192 -1.77 1.08 27.25
C ALA A 192 -0.85 -0.07 27.72
N VAL A 193 0.25 -0.35 27.01
CA VAL A 193 1.25 -1.36 27.41
C VAL A 193 1.91 -0.98 28.74
N ILE A 194 2.30 0.28 28.91
CA ILE A 194 2.88 0.78 30.17
C ILE A 194 1.87 0.64 31.31
N ALA A 195 0.62 1.04 31.09
CA ALA A 195 -0.44 0.92 32.09
C ALA A 195 -0.70 -0.55 32.47
N ALA A 196 -0.68 -1.47 31.50
CA ALA A 196 -0.86 -2.91 31.75
C ALA A 196 0.35 -3.55 32.42
N SER A 197 1.57 -3.08 32.13
CA SER A 197 2.79 -3.61 32.70
C SER A 197 3.06 -3.11 34.14
N THR A 198 2.45 -1.99 34.54
CA THR A 198 2.60 -1.37 35.83
C THR A 198 1.37 -1.68 36.70
N PRO A 199 1.34 -2.79 37.44
CA PRO A 199 0.13 -3.27 38.11
C PRO A 199 -0.31 -2.44 39.32
N MET A 200 0.47 -1.46 39.74
CA MET A 200 0.12 -0.55 40.83
C MET A 200 0.08 0.88 40.35
N ALA A 201 -0.98 1.55 40.72
CA ALA A 201 -1.15 2.97 40.50
C ALA A 201 0.07 3.79 40.94
N THR A 202 0.43 4.82 40.18
CA THR A 202 1.34 5.84 40.61
C THR A 202 0.71 6.57 41.78
N GLY A 203 1.49 6.81 42.85
CA GLY A 203 1.01 7.50 44.05
C GLY A 203 2.19 8.18 44.74
N TYR A 204 1.89 8.86 45.81
CA TYR A 204 2.89 9.44 46.68
C TYR A 204 2.84 8.78 48.07
N ILE A 205 4.01 8.70 48.67
CA ILE A 205 4.14 8.28 50.07
C ILE A 205 4.13 9.55 50.89
N LYS A 206 3.11 9.71 51.74
CA LYS A 206 3.01 10.81 52.69
C LYS A 206 3.63 10.36 53.99
N ASN A 207 4.57 11.16 54.51
CA ASN A 207 5.09 11.01 55.87
C ASN A 207 4.28 11.91 56.83
N THR A 208 3.69 11.33 57.85
CA THR A 208 2.94 12.05 58.90
C THR A 208 3.76 12.22 60.16
N GLY A 209 4.98 11.70 60.21
CA GLY A 209 5.94 11.82 61.31
C GLY A 209 6.96 12.96 61.09
N ALA A 210 8.10 12.86 61.78
CA ALA A 210 9.21 13.78 61.58
C ALA A 210 9.78 13.65 60.16
N ASP A 211 10.33 14.74 59.62
CA ASP A 211 10.95 14.74 58.31
C ASP A 211 12.16 13.77 58.28
N LEU A 212 12.19 12.96 57.23
CA LEU A 212 13.25 11.98 56.99
C LEU A 212 14.48 12.67 56.35
N ASP A 213 15.68 12.19 56.68
CA ASP A 213 16.90 12.62 56.01
C ASP A 213 16.82 12.29 54.53
N PRO A 214 17.34 13.14 53.62
CA PRO A 214 17.36 12.90 52.16
C PRO A 214 17.91 11.52 51.77
N LYS A 215 18.84 10.95 52.47
CA LYS A 215 19.37 9.59 52.26
C LYS A 215 18.36 8.50 52.57
N GLU A 216 17.59 8.67 53.65
CA GLU A 216 16.53 7.74 54.03
C GLU A 216 15.37 7.78 53.03
N VAL A 217 15.01 8.96 52.56
CA VAL A 217 14.00 9.13 51.48
C VAL A 217 14.42 8.40 50.22
N GLN A 218 15.68 8.54 49.79
CA GLN A 218 16.19 7.83 48.62
C GLN A 218 16.17 6.32 48.79
N GLY A 219 16.55 5.81 49.97
CA GLY A 219 16.50 4.39 50.32
C GLY A 219 15.06 3.84 50.28
N LEU A 220 14.11 4.59 50.87
CA LEU A 220 12.70 4.24 50.86
C LEU A 220 12.13 4.17 49.44
N LEU A 221 12.39 5.17 48.62
CA LEU A 221 11.93 5.22 47.25
C LEU A 221 12.54 4.10 46.38
N ALA A 222 13.81 3.76 46.59
CA ALA A 222 14.48 2.65 45.90
C ALA A 222 13.88 1.30 46.28
N ALA A 223 13.67 1.06 47.59
CA ALA A 223 13.02 -0.14 48.10
C ALA A 223 11.59 -0.26 47.62
N TRP A 224 10.84 0.83 47.61
CA TRP A 224 9.48 0.91 47.08
C TRP A 224 9.43 0.58 45.59
N LYS A 225 10.33 1.15 44.80
CA LYS A 225 10.44 0.87 43.36
C LYS A 225 10.75 -0.61 43.10
N THR A 226 11.64 -1.19 43.86
CA THR A 226 12.02 -2.62 43.78
C THR A 226 10.84 -3.52 44.13
N ALA A 227 10.15 -3.23 45.25
CA ALA A 227 8.95 -3.98 45.63
C ALA A 227 7.85 -3.94 44.57
N ARG A 228 7.62 -2.79 43.98
CA ARG A 228 6.66 -2.62 42.89
C ARG A 228 7.05 -3.42 41.64
N ASN A 229 8.29 -3.34 41.20
CA ASN A 229 8.78 -4.05 40.03
C ASN A 229 8.69 -5.56 40.20
N ASN A 230 8.96 -6.05 41.42
CA ASN A 230 8.91 -7.47 41.75
C ASN A 230 7.51 -7.97 42.14
N ARG A 231 6.48 -7.08 42.11
CA ARG A 231 5.10 -7.38 42.56
C ARG A 231 5.05 -7.97 43.97
N SER A 232 6.00 -7.58 44.85
CA SER A 232 6.05 -8.04 46.21
C SER A 232 5.25 -7.12 47.17
N THR A 233 4.82 -7.65 48.29
CA THR A 233 4.14 -6.88 49.32
C THR A 233 5.14 -5.90 49.96
N ALA A 234 4.78 -4.61 49.98
CA ALA A 234 5.56 -3.59 50.63
C ALA A 234 5.02 -3.37 52.07
N TYR A 235 5.91 -3.20 53.01
CA TYR A 235 5.57 -2.85 54.39
C TYR A 235 5.78 -1.35 54.58
N LEU A 236 4.79 -0.68 55.17
CA LEU A 236 4.83 0.73 55.56
C LEU A 236 4.77 0.84 57.05
N THR A 237 5.55 1.73 57.62
CA THR A 237 5.49 2.09 59.05
C THR A 237 4.23 2.89 59.33
N SER A 238 3.84 2.99 60.60
CA SER A 238 2.65 3.74 61.05
C SER A 238 2.65 5.23 60.68
N THR A 239 3.82 5.78 60.33
CA THR A 239 4.01 7.18 59.93
C THR A 239 4.00 7.39 58.45
N LEU A 240 3.99 6.31 57.64
CA LEU A 240 4.00 6.38 56.19
C LEU A 240 2.66 5.89 55.63
N GLU A 241 1.99 6.74 54.87
CA GLU A 241 0.74 6.46 54.20
C GLU A 241 0.94 6.51 52.71
N TYR A 242 0.54 5.45 51.98
CA TYR A 242 0.54 5.45 50.53
C TYR A 242 -0.80 5.93 50.00
N ASN A 243 -0.78 7.03 49.28
CA ASN A 243 -1.94 7.58 48.60
C ASN A 243 -1.82 7.32 47.08
N PRO A 244 -2.61 6.42 46.51
CA PRO A 244 -2.61 6.20 45.09
C PRO A 244 -3.21 7.43 44.38
N VAL A 245 -2.44 8.02 43.50
CA VAL A 245 -2.94 9.00 42.52
C VAL A 245 -3.06 8.27 41.20
N SER A 246 -4.16 7.62 40.96
CA SER A 246 -4.34 6.88 39.72
C SER A 246 -5.74 7.05 39.20
N PHE A 247 -5.79 7.24 37.89
CA PHE A 247 -6.97 6.91 37.12
C PHE A 247 -6.99 5.39 36.90
N SER A 248 -8.13 4.74 37.02
CA SER A 248 -8.20 3.32 36.64
C SER A 248 -7.95 3.18 35.14
N PRO A 249 -7.40 2.04 34.64
CA PRO A 249 -7.26 1.80 33.21
C PRO A 249 -8.58 1.95 32.46
N LYS A 250 -9.72 1.73 33.13
CA LYS A 250 -11.06 1.93 32.61
C LYS A 250 -11.38 3.42 32.45
N ASP A 251 -10.94 4.27 33.37
CA ASP A 251 -11.16 5.72 33.30
C ASP A 251 -10.33 6.37 32.20
N MET A 252 -9.23 5.75 31.79
CA MET A 252 -8.38 6.20 30.68
C MET A 252 -8.94 5.82 29.30
N MET A 253 -10.01 5.01 29.22
CA MET A 253 -10.71 4.63 28.00
C MET A 253 -9.78 4.16 26.86
N TYR A 254 -8.70 3.44 27.19
CA TYR A 254 -7.72 3.00 26.18
C TYR A 254 -8.32 2.14 25.10
N ASN A 255 -9.31 1.29 25.43
CA ASN A 255 -9.94 0.42 24.44
C ASN A 255 -10.75 1.23 23.43
N GLU A 256 -11.49 2.22 23.89
CA GLU A 256 -12.26 3.12 23.03
C GLU A 256 -11.34 3.99 22.18
N ALA A 257 -10.22 4.45 22.74
CA ALA A 257 -9.23 5.22 22.02
C ALA A 257 -8.56 4.37 20.92
N ILE A 258 -8.18 3.12 21.22
CA ILE A 258 -7.60 2.19 20.24
C ILE A 258 -8.60 1.87 19.13
N GLN A 259 -9.89 1.63 19.45
CA GLN A 259 -10.93 1.39 18.45
C GLN A 259 -11.18 2.60 17.56
N ASN A 260 -11.24 3.78 18.16
CA ASN A 260 -11.41 5.03 17.39
C ASN A 260 -10.21 5.23 16.45
N LEU A 261 -8.98 5.06 16.93
CA LEU A 261 -7.77 5.18 16.11
C LEU A 261 -7.71 4.12 15.01
N ALA A 262 -8.15 2.88 15.28
CA ALA A 262 -8.26 1.84 14.26
C ALA A 262 -9.26 2.27 13.15
N THR A 263 -10.38 2.89 13.52
CA THR A 263 -11.34 3.44 12.57
C THR A 263 -10.76 4.61 11.75
N GLN A 264 -10.00 5.51 12.39
CA GLN A 264 -9.31 6.59 11.68
C GLN A 264 -8.25 6.06 10.70
N ILE A 265 -7.51 5.02 11.08
CA ILE A 265 -6.55 4.35 10.19
C ILE A 265 -7.27 3.68 9.02
N ALA A 266 -8.41 3.03 9.25
CA ALA A 266 -9.22 2.46 8.18
C ALA A 266 -9.66 3.52 7.17
N ARG A 267 -10.11 4.69 7.64
CA ARG A 267 -10.44 5.85 6.79
C ARG A 267 -9.24 6.39 6.04
N LEU A 268 -8.08 6.49 6.70
CA LEU A 268 -6.83 6.93 6.08
C LEU A 268 -6.40 6.02 4.92
N CYS A 269 -6.59 4.70 5.08
CA CYS A 269 -6.31 3.71 4.05
C CYS A 269 -7.46 3.51 3.05
N ASN A 270 -8.56 4.24 3.22
CA ASN A 270 -9.79 4.05 2.44
C ASN A 270 -10.31 2.59 2.47
N VAL A 271 -10.19 1.93 3.63
CA VAL A 271 -10.67 0.56 3.86
C VAL A 271 -11.90 0.61 4.75
N PRO A 272 -12.99 -0.11 4.45
CA PRO A 272 -14.14 -0.18 5.31
C PRO A 272 -13.76 -0.62 6.73
N ALA A 273 -14.26 0.09 7.76
CA ALA A 273 -13.84 -0.11 9.14
C ALA A 273 -14.11 -1.52 9.67
N TYR A 274 -15.14 -2.20 9.17
CA TYR A 274 -15.44 -3.58 9.56
C TYR A 274 -14.38 -4.61 9.13
N TYR A 275 -13.58 -4.33 8.10
CA TYR A 275 -12.43 -5.18 7.74
C TYR A 275 -11.28 -5.11 8.76
N VAL A 276 -11.26 -4.06 9.56
CA VAL A 276 -10.16 -3.76 10.50
C VAL A 276 -10.60 -4.01 11.95
N SER A 277 -11.90 -3.89 12.24
CA SER A 277 -12.46 -4.12 13.58
C SER A 277 -12.66 -5.61 13.84
N ALA A 278 -12.39 -6.05 15.09
CA ALA A 278 -12.63 -7.41 15.56
C ALA A 278 -14.12 -7.69 15.86
N ASP A 279 -14.97 -6.68 15.91
CA ASP A 279 -16.41 -6.82 16.15
C ASP A 279 -17.13 -7.28 14.88
N MET A 280 -17.19 -8.59 14.70
CA MET A 280 -17.88 -9.28 13.61
C MET A 280 -19.35 -9.62 13.98
N ASN A 281 -20.07 -8.68 14.55
CA ASN A 281 -21.51 -8.88 14.81
C ASN A 281 -22.41 -8.69 13.57
N ASN A 282 -21.82 -8.63 12.37
CA ASN A 282 -22.58 -8.64 11.13
C ASN A 282 -22.73 -10.06 10.62
N SER A 283 -23.92 -10.63 10.73
CA SER A 283 -24.33 -11.82 9.97
C SER A 283 -24.37 -11.45 8.48
N MET A 284 -23.29 -11.70 7.77
CA MET A 284 -23.21 -11.47 6.34
C MET A 284 -23.98 -12.54 5.57
N THR A 285 -24.91 -12.11 4.73
CA THR A 285 -25.56 -12.97 3.74
C THR A 285 -24.69 -13.05 2.49
N TYR A 286 -24.70 -14.15 1.75
CA TYR A 286 -23.84 -14.38 0.58
C TYR A 286 -23.95 -13.27 -0.50
N ALA A 287 -25.14 -12.72 -0.71
CA ALA A 287 -25.36 -11.60 -1.63
C ALA A 287 -24.65 -10.33 -1.19
N ASN A 288 -24.57 -10.05 0.10
CA ASN A 288 -23.88 -8.89 0.63
C ASN A 288 -22.36 -8.98 0.45
N VAL A 289 -21.79 -10.20 0.47
CA VAL A 289 -20.33 -10.40 0.31
C VAL A 289 -19.85 -10.02 -1.08
N GLN A 290 -20.62 -10.29 -2.14
CA GLN A 290 -20.25 -9.92 -3.51
C GLN A 290 -20.33 -8.39 -3.73
N ASP A 291 -21.37 -7.75 -3.21
CA ASP A 291 -21.51 -6.30 -3.30
C ASP A 291 -20.40 -5.59 -2.52
N GLU A 292 -20.03 -6.13 -1.36
CA GLU A 292 -18.91 -5.61 -0.56
C GLU A 292 -17.55 -5.75 -1.26
N ARG A 293 -17.30 -6.89 -1.94
CA ARG A 293 -16.09 -7.07 -2.75
C ARG A 293 -16.01 -6.05 -3.88
N LYS A 294 -17.12 -5.83 -4.60
CA LYS A 294 -17.20 -4.81 -5.66
C LYS A 294 -16.97 -3.41 -5.09
N GLN A 295 -17.59 -3.09 -3.96
CA GLN A 295 -17.41 -1.82 -3.30
C GLN A 295 -15.95 -1.62 -2.85
N PHE A 296 -15.34 -2.63 -2.25
CA PHE A 296 -13.94 -2.58 -1.84
C PHE A 296 -13.00 -2.41 -3.04
N LEU A 297 -13.25 -3.12 -4.15
CA LEU A 297 -12.52 -2.92 -5.40
C LEU A 297 -12.62 -1.47 -5.86
N THR A 298 -13.83 -0.97 -6.03
CA THR A 298 -14.09 0.35 -6.66
C THR A 298 -13.57 1.50 -5.81
N LEU A 299 -13.74 1.43 -4.48
CA LEU A 299 -13.42 2.53 -3.59
C LEU A 299 -12.01 2.47 -3.02
N SER A 300 -11.47 1.27 -2.79
CA SER A 300 -10.21 1.10 -2.07
C SER A 300 -9.05 0.66 -2.98
N LEU A 301 -9.29 -0.29 -3.89
CA LEU A 301 -8.23 -0.89 -4.70
C LEU A 301 -8.01 -0.18 -6.02
N GLN A 302 -9.08 0.32 -6.66
CA GLN A 302 -9.04 0.91 -8.00
C GLN A 302 -7.98 2.00 -8.18
N PRO A 303 -7.74 2.92 -7.24
CA PRO A 303 -6.70 3.93 -7.40
C PRO A 303 -5.29 3.34 -7.59
N PHE A 304 -4.98 2.24 -6.89
CA PHE A 304 -3.69 1.56 -7.02
C PHE A 304 -3.62 0.71 -8.28
N VAL A 305 -4.72 0.04 -8.63
CA VAL A 305 -4.88 -0.73 -9.87
C VAL A 305 -4.63 0.18 -11.06
N THR A 306 -5.36 1.29 -11.16
CA THR A 306 -5.23 2.26 -12.26
C THR A 306 -3.82 2.84 -12.34
N ALA A 307 -3.21 3.20 -11.21
CA ALA A 307 -1.85 3.74 -11.20
C ALA A 307 -0.80 2.76 -11.77
N ILE A 308 -0.99 1.47 -11.54
CA ILE A 308 -0.10 0.43 -12.07
C ILE A 308 -0.42 0.15 -13.55
N GLU A 309 -1.68 -0.02 -13.91
CA GLU A 309 -2.13 -0.28 -15.29
C GLU A 309 -1.69 0.84 -16.23
N ASP A 310 -1.99 2.08 -15.89
CA ASP A 310 -1.64 3.24 -16.69
C ASP A 310 -0.13 3.37 -16.89
N ARG A 311 0.65 3.18 -15.79
CA ARG A 311 2.11 3.27 -15.89
C ARG A 311 2.71 2.16 -16.74
N LEU A 312 2.25 0.92 -16.59
CA LEU A 312 2.70 -0.21 -17.39
C LEU A 312 2.25 -0.13 -18.85
N SER A 313 1.16 0.59 -19.12
CA SER A 313 0.62 0.79 -20.48
C SER A 313 1.28 1.94 -21.25
N MET A 314 2.23 2.67 -20.64
CA MET A 314 2.96 3.74 -21.33
C MET A 314 3.91 3.19 -22.39
N ASP A 315 4.15 4.01 -23.44
CA ASP A 315 4.90 3.65 -24.66
C ASP A 315 6.37 3.24 -24.39
N ASP A 316 6.93 3.64 -23.27
CA ASP A 316 8.30 3.29 -22.83
C ASP A 316 8.41 1.84 -22.30
N ILE A 317 7.28 1.24 -21.89
CA ILE A 317 7.21 -0.15 -21.40
C ILE A 317 6.47 -1.03 -22.39
N THR A 318 5.24 -0.63 -22.75
CA THR A 318 4.34 -1.41 -23.60
C THR A 318 4.28 -0.84 -25.00
N ALA A 319 4.20 -1.68 -26.03
CA ALA A 319 4.09 -1.24 -27.41
C ALA A 319 2.83 -0.40 -27.63
N ARG A 320 2.97 0.69 -28.37
CA ARG A 320 1.85 1.60 -28.71
C ARG A 320 0.69 0.83 -29.31
N GLY A 321 -0.52 1.11 -28.81
CA GLY A 321 -1.74 0.42 -29.24
C GLY A 321 -2.11 -0.78 -28.37
N ASN A 322 -1.27 -1.16 -27.41
CA ASN A 322 -1.56 -2.18 -26.41
C ASN A 322 -1.75 -1.52 -25.04
N GLU A 323 -2.33 -2.26 -24.11
CA GLU A 323 -2.52 -1.86 -22.72
C GLU A 323 -2.42 -3.05 -21.79
N VAL A 324 -2.00 -2.78 -20.58
CA VAL A 324 -1.90 -3.75 -19.49
C VAL A 324 -3.09 -3.57 -18.57
N ARG A 325 -3.75 -4.64 -18.20
CA ARG A 325 -4.86 -4.65 -17.25
C ARG A 325 -4.71 -5.78 -16.25
N PHE A 326 -5.18 -5.56 -15.04
CA PHE A 326 -5.40 -6.66 -14.10
C PHE A 326 -6.62 -7.47 -14.51
N ASP A 327 -6.50 -8.80 -14.46
CA ASP A 327 -7.64 -9.70 -14.71
C ASP A 327 -8.55 -9.79 -13.48
N ILE A 328 -9.27 -8.71 -13.25
CA ILE A 328 -10.11 -8.53 -12.06
C ILE A 328 -11.36 -9.42 -12.15
N ASP A 329 -11.96 -9.52 -13.32
CA ASP A 329 -13.25 -10.18 -13.52
C ASP A 329 -13.15 -11.68 -13.28
N LYS A 330 -12.15 -12.35 -13.86
CA LYS A 330 -11.97 -13.80 -13.72
C LYS A 330 -11.41 -14.20 -12.34
N ASN A 331 -10.59 -13.34 -11.69
CA ASN A 331 -9.88 -13.70 -10.47
C ASN A 331 -10.47 -13.10 -9.19
N TYR A 332 -10.86 -11.84 -9.19
CA TYR A 332 -11.32 -11.16 -7.98
C TYR A 332 -12.85 -11.14 -7.85
N LEU A 333 -13.53 -10.78 -8.92
CA LEU A 333 -15.00 -10.68 -8.99
C LEU A 333 -15.68 -11.99 -9.39
N ARG A 334 -14.94 -13.10 -9.44
CA ARG A 334 -15.46 -14.41 -9.87
C ARG A 334 -16.85 -14.65 -9.30
N THR A 335 -17.81 -14.69 -10.20
CA THR A 335 -19.22 -14.95 -9.91
C THR A 335 -19.37 -16.39 -9.41
N ASP A 336 -20.42 -16.64 -8.64
CA ASP A 336 -20.79 -18.02 -8.31
C ASP A 336 -20.91 -18.83 -9.62
N PRO A 337 -20.21 -19.97 -9.75
CA PRO A 337 -20.27 -20.79 -10.97
C PRO A 337 -21.69 -21.10 -11.45
N LEU A 338 -22.65 -21.22 -10.53
CA LEU A 338 -24.06 -21.43 -10.88
C LEU A 338 -24.71 -20.20 -11.52
N GLN A 339 -24.36 -19.01 -11.06
CA GLN A 339 -24.86 -17.75 -11.65
C GLN A 339 -24.21 -17.52 -13.02
N GLU A 340 -22.94 -17.83 -13.16
CA GLU A 340 -22.20 -17.73 -14.41
C GLU A 340 -22.79 -18.66 -15.48
N LEU A 341 -23.03 -19.93 -15.11
CA LEU A 341 -23.70 -20.89 -15.98
C LEU A 341 -25.12 -20.43 -16.38
N ALA A 342 -25.88 -19.85 -15.46
CA ALA A 342 -27.22 -19.34 -15.77
C ALA A 342 -27.19 -18.15 -16.74
N VAL A 343 -26.16 -17.29 -16.68
CA VAL A 343 -25.94 -16.20 -17.63
C VAL A 343 -25.57 -16.76 -19.01
N ILE A 344 -24.62 -17.70 -19.06
CA ILE A 344 -24.18 -18.34 -20.31
C ILE A 344 -25.33 -19.11 -20.98
N GLU A 345 -26.14 -19.85 -20.19
CA GLU A 345 -27.33 -20.52 -20.70
C GLU A 345 -28.31 -19.52 -21.37
N LYS A 346 -28.55 -18.38 -20.74
CA LYS A 346 -29.40 -17.32 -21.32
C LYS A 346 -28.81 -16.72 -22.60
N LEU A 347 -27.49 -16.45 -22.62
CA LEU A 347 -26.81 -15.92 -23.80
C LEU A 347 -26.86 -16.91 -24.97
N LEU A 348 -26.69 -18.21 -24.68
CA LEU A 348 -26.82 -19.27 -25.68
C LEU A 348 -28.24 -19.39 -26.17
N ALA A 349 -29.24 -19.36 -25.29
CA ALA A 349 -30.67 -19.43 -25.65
C ALA A 349 -31.12 -18.24 -26.49
N LEU A 350 -30.54 -17.05 -26.31
CA LEU A 350 -30.77 -15.85 -27.10
C LEU A 350 -29.99 -15.83 -28.44
N GLY A 351 -29.10 -16.82 -28.66
CA GLY A 351 -28.25 -16.86 -29.84
C GLY A 351 -27.19 -15.79 -29.94
N LEU A 352 -26.83 -15.19 -28.79
CA LEU A 352 -25.81 -14.13 -28.69
C LEU A 352 -24.39 -14.66 -28.69
N ILE A 353 -24.22 -15.92 -28.27
CA ILE A 353 -22.95 -16.64 -28.26
C ILE A 353 -23.09 -18.01 -28.92
N SER A 354 -22.00 -18.52 -29.49
CA SER A 354 -21.95 -19.90 -29.99
C SER A 354 -21.63 -20.88 -28.84
N THR A 355 -21.90 -22.19 -29.10
CA THR A 355 -21.57 -23.26 -28.16
C THR A 355 -20.05 -23.30 -27.86
N GLU A 356 -19.21 -22.98 -28.88
CA GLU A 356 -17.76 -22.93 -28.73
C GLU A 356 -17.35 -21.79 -27.81
N GLN A 357 -17.93 -20.58 -28.00
CA GLN A 357 -17.72 -19.45 -27.10
C GLN A 357 -18.21 -19.70 -25.67
N ALA A 358 -19.35 -20.41 -25.53
CA ALA A 358 -19.85 -20.79 -24.22
C ALA A 358 -18.91 -21.76 -23.48
N MET A 359 -18.29 -22.70 -24.20
CA MET A 359 -17.29 -23.63 -23.66
C MET A 359 -16.00 -22.90 -23.26
N GLU A 360 -15.56 -21.95 -24.08
CA GLU A 360 -14.39 -21.12 -23.78
C GLU A 360 -14.61 -20.25 -22.52
N MET A 361 -15.81 -19.67 -22.38
CA MET A 361 -16.19 -18.89 -21.19
C MET A 361 -16.23 -19.73 -19.90
N THR A 362 -16.46 -21.03 -20.00
CA THR A 362 -16.55 -21.95 -18.84
C THR A 362 -15.27 -22.76 -18.60
N ASP A 363 -14.20 -22.51 -19.38
CA ASP A 363 -12.97 -23.35 -19.39
C ASP A 363 -13.25 -24.85 -19.62
N LEU A 364 -14.36 -25.19 -20.26
CA LEU A 364 -14.72 -26.57 -20.58
C LEU A 364 -14.16 -26.95 -21.95
N THR A 365 -13.44 -28.05 -22.00
CA THR A 365 -13.01 -28.62 -23.27
C THR A 365 -14.17 -29.33 -23.98
N PRO A 366 -14.30 -29.24 -25.31
CA PRO A 366 -15.34 -29.94 -26.04
C PRO A 366 -15.34 -31.45 -25.74
N ASN A 367 -16.53 -32.02 -25.56
CA ASN A 367 -16.69 -33.46 -25.40
C ASN A 367 -16.01 -34.21 -26.55
N GLY A 368 -14.90 -34.88 -26.31
CA GLY A 368 -14.12 -35.64 -27.32
C GLY A 368 -12.61 -35.39 -27.23
N SER A 369 -12.14 -34.33 -26.55
CA SER A 369 -10.71 -34.09 -26.36
C SER A 369 -10.11 -34.77 -25.10
N ASN A 370 -10.89 -35.55 -24.34
CA ASN A 370 -10.38 -36.43 -23.27
C ASN A 370 -9.79 -37.72 -23.85
N GLY A 371 -8.99 -37.57 -24.89
CA GLY A 371 -8.25 -38.63 -25.52
C GLY A 371 -6.79 -38.53 -25.22
N MET A 372 -6.34 -39.28 -24.25
CA MET A 372 -4.99 -39.84 -24.10
C MET A 372 -3.83 -38.82 -24.24
N ALA A 373 -3.25 -38.48 -23.15
CA ALA A 373 -1.83 -38.29 -23.01
C ALA A 373 -1.39 -39.05 -21.73
#